data_59c9846806df5fa059a3c552d7d846bc
#
_entry.id   59c9846806df5fa059a3c552d7d846bc
#
_cell.length_a   1.000
_cell.length_b   1.000
_cell.length_c   1.000
_cell.angle_alpha   90.00
_cell.angle_beta   90.00
_cell.angle_gamma   90.00
#
_symmetry.space_group_name_H-M   'P 1'
#
loop_
_entity.id
_entity.type
_entity.pdbx_description
1 polymer ?
#
loop_
_entity_poly.entity_id
_entity_poly.type
_entity_poly.pdbx_seq_one_letter_code
_entity_poly.pdbx_strand_id
1 'polypeptide(L)'
;GRSIVEAAERAGVAMMVGHHRRFDPALEAAKRIVADEIGGLIAVSAMWSARKPDPYYEVAWRRQAGGGPVLINMIHDIDALRHICGEIVSVYAETVPSRRGHPVEDTAAVVLRFASGALGTITLSDAAPSPWGWEAGTDDNPGIAASGQNCYRFVGATGSLDFPNLTLWRHQGEIPGGWQLPYVSEQRPLGERDSLAWQMRHFCRVVRGEEQPRVSGRDGLATLAATMAVHHSASSGGPVSPDK
;
A
#
# COMPACT_ATOMS: atom_id res chain seq x y z
N GLY A 1 -3.13 15.52 11.42
CA GLY A 1 -3.16 15.60 9.95
C GLY A 1 -4.04 16.74 9.46
N ARG A 2 -5.32 16.78 9.83
CA ARG A 2 -6.30 17.79 9.37
C ARG A 2 -5.82 19.24 9.60
N SER A 3 -5.38 19.56 10.81
CA SER A 3 -4.90 20.91 11.15
C SER A 3 -3.71 21.37 10.32
N ILE A 4 -2.82 20.43 9.93
CA ILE A 4 -1.67 20.73 9.07
C ILE A 4 -2.12 21.05 7.65
N VAL A 5 -3.02 20.25 7.10
CA VAL A 5 -3.58 20.46 5.75
C VAL A 5 -4.29 21.81 5.68
N GLU A 6 -5.18 22.08 6.64
CA GLU A 6 -5.92 23.36 6.71
C GLU A 6 -5.00 24.56 6.88
N ALA A 7 -3.90 24.42 7.63
CA ALA A 7 -2.92 25.48 7.80
C ALA A 7 -2.18 25.79 6.47
N ALA A 8 -1.78 24.76 5.74
CA ALA A 8 -1.15 24.92 4.43
C ALA A 8 -2.09 25.57 3.41
N GLU A 9 -3.36 25.14 3.39
CA GLU A 9 -4.40 25.70 2.51
C GLU A 9 -4.67 27.18 2.84
N ARG A 10 -4.82 27.52 4.14
CA ARG A 10 -4.99 28.92 4.55
C ARG A 10 -3.80 29.81 4.19
N ALA A 11 -2.60 29.24 4.23
CA ALA A 11 -1.36 29.96 3.87
C ALA A 11 -1.14 30.01 2.35
N GLY A 12 -1.93 29.32 1.55
CA GLY A 12 -1.76 29.23 0.08
C GLY A 12 -0.44 28.58 -0.34
N VAL A 13 0.13 27.71 0.51
CA VAL A 13 1.37 27.01 0.22
C VAL A 13 1.10 25.56 -0.23
N ALA A 14 1.89 25.08 -1.20
CA ALA A 14 1.81 23.70 -1.65
C ALA A 14 2.24 22.74 -0.51
N MET A 15 1.46 21.72 -0.28
CA MET A 15 1.78 20.64 0.65
C MET A 15 1.87 19.33 -0.12
N MET A 16 2.99 18.63 0.00
CA MET A 16 3.21 17.31 -0.58
C MET A 16 3.54 16.31 0.52
N VAL A 17 2.86 15.16 0.51
CA VAL A 17 3.11 14.05 1.44
C VAL A 17 4.08 13.05 0.81
N GLY A 18 4.99 12.50 1.63
CA GLY A 18 6.11 11.67 1.20
C GLY A 18 5.77 10.22 0.89
N HIS A 19 4.65 9.91 0.24
CA HIS A 19 4.34 8.56 -0.23
C HIS A 19 5.13 8.26 -1.52
N HIS A 20 6.43 7.95 -1.35
CA HIS A 20 7.40 7.76 -2.44
C HIS A 20 7.03 6.63 -3.39
N ARG A 21 6.32 5.59 -2.92
CA ARG A 21 5.89 4.45 -3.75
C ARG A 21 5.05 4.89 -4.96
N ARG A 22 4.31 6.01 -4.89
CA ARG A 22 3.57 6.58 -6.04
C ARG A 22 4.46 7.13 -7.15
N PHE A 23 5.77 7.20 -6.93
CA PHE A 23 6.77 7.57 -7.93
C PHE A 23 7.49 6.37 -8.54
N ASP A 24 7.16 5.15 -8.11
CA ASP A 24 7.69 3.92 -8.68
C ASP A 24 6.97 3.61 -10.02
N PRO A 25 7.71 3.45 -11.12
CA PRO A 25 7.12 3.17 -12.43
C PRO A 25 6.38 1.85 -12.51
N ALA A 26 6.79 0.85 -11.71
CA ALA A 26 6.06 -0.41 -11.65
C ALA A 26 4.69 -0.22 -10.98
N LEU A 27 4.56 0.67 -9.96
CA LEU A 27 3.28 0.97 -9.34
C LEU A 27 2.34 1.69 -10.33
N GLU A 28 2.86 2.64 -11.11
CA GLU A 28 2.11 3.33 -12.16
C GLU A 28 1.69 2.37 -13.30
N ALA A 29 2.57 1.43 -13.66
CA ALA A 29 2.23 0.39 -14.62
C ALA A 29 1.14 -0.54 -14.07
N ALA A 30 1.26 -0.98 -12.81
CA ALA A 30 0.24 -1.79 -12.15
C ALA A 30 -1.13 -1.09 -12.14
N LYS A 31 -1.16 0.21 -11.84
CA LYS A 31 -2.40 1.00 -11.88
C LYS A 31 -3.07 0.96 -13.25
N ARG A 32 -2.30 1.16 -14.34
CA ARG A 32 -2.83 1.08 -15.71
C ARG A 32 -3.33 -0.33 -16.04
N ILE A 33 -2.55 -1.36 -15.74
CA ILE A 33 -2.93 -2.75 -16.00
C ILE A 33 -4.21 -3.12 -15.26
N VAL A 34 -4.32 -2.74 -13.99
CA VAL A 34 -5.52 -2.99 -13.17
C VAL A 34 -6.73 -2.25 -13.73
N ALA A 35 -6.57 -1.02 -14.22
CA ALA A 35 -7.66 -0.25 -14.80
C ALA A 35 -8.13 -0.83 -16.14
N ASP A 36 -7.20 -1.23 -17.01
CA ASP A 36 -7.48 -1.41 -18.43
C ASP A 36 -7.42 -2.88 -18.88
N GLU A 37 -6.67 -3.76 -18.18
CA GLU A 37 -6.29 -5.05 -18.73
C GLU A 37 -6.81 -6.28 -17.97
N ILE A 38 -7.37 -6.14 -16.77
CA ILE A 38 -7.87 -7.29 -15.98
C ILE A 38 -9.40 -7.38 -15.95
N GLY A 39 -10.12 -6.52 -16.69
CA GLY A 39 -11.58 -6.59 -16.81
C GLY A 39 -12.35 -6.08 -15.58
N GLY A 40 -11.80 -5.13 -14.87
CA GLY A 40 -12.35 -4.58 -13.62
C GLY A 40 -11.89 -5.36 -12.39
N LEU A 41 -11.47 -4.63 -11.37
CA LEU A 41 -10.95 -5.20 -10.13
C LEU A 41 -12.07 -5.87 -9.33
N ILE A 42 -11.87 -7.13 -8.94
CA ILE A 42 -12.74 -7.90 -8.05
C ILE A 42 -12.15 -7.93 -6.64
N ALA A 43 -10.85 -8.26 -6.54
CA ALA A 43 -10.18 -8.37 -5.25
C ALA A 43 -8.68 -8.05 -5.34
N VAL A 44 -8.09 -7.68 -4.20
CA VAL A 44 -6.64 -7.57 -4.04
C VAL A 44 -6.21 -8.23 -2.74
N SER A 45 -5.08 -8.95 -2.79
CA SER A 45 -4.39 -9.47 -1.61
C SER A 45 -3.02 -8.83 -1.50
N ALA A 46 -2.71 -8.29 -0.32
CA ALA A 46 -1.44 -7.64 -0.02
C ALA A 46 -0.79 -8.26 1.21
N MET A 47 0.52 -8.27 1.23
CA MET A 47 1.31 -8.72 2.37
C MET A 47 2.51 -7.82 2.58
N TRP A 48 2.73 -7.45 3.83
CA TRP A 48 3.98 -6.88 4.29
C TRP A 48 4.44 -7.62 5.55
N SER A 49 5.56 -8.30 5.47
CA SER A 49 6.13 -8.98 6.63
C SER A 49 7.65 -8.93 6.58
N ALA A 50 8.24 -8.37 7.62
CA ALA A 50 9.68 -8.27 7.77
C ALA A 50 10.03 -8.19 9.25
N ARG A 51 10.83 -9.13 9.76
CA ARG A 51 11.26 -9.07 11.16
C ARG A 51 12.17 -7.86 11.39
N LYS A 52 11.71 -6.89 12.16
CA LYS A 52 12.54 -5.78 12.63
C LYS A 52 13.54 -6.30 13.68
N PRO A 53 14.82 -5.91 13.60
CA PRO A 53 15.84 -6.33 14.59
C PRO A 53 15.57 -5.70 15.95
N ASP A 54 15.98 -6.39 17.02
CA ASP A 54 15.72 -5.94 18.39
C ASP A 54 16.27 -4.52 18.69
N PRO A 55 17.46 -4.10 18.20
CA PRO A 55 17.95 -2.73 18.37
C PRO A 55 17.04 -1.65 17.78
N TYR A 56 16.18 -1.98 16.80
CA TYR A 56 15.17 -1.03 16.27
C TYR A 56 14.28 -0.49 17.40
N TYR A 57 13.99 -1.30 18.40
CA TYR A 57 13.09 -0.97 19.52
C TYR A 57 13.79 -0.30 20.70
N GLU A 58 15.09 -0.01 20.66
CA GLU A 58 15.79 0.78 21.67
C GLU A 58 15.25 2.21 21.74
N VAL A 59 14.76 2.72 20.60
CA VAL A 59 14.11 4.04 20.54
C VAL A 59 12.71 3.97 21.17
N ALA A 60 12.51 4.72 22.26
CA ALA A 60 11.35 4.58 23.14
C ALA A 60 9.99 4.67 22.44
N TRP A 61 9.79 5.65 21.52
CA TRP A 61 8.50 5.85 20.85
C TRP A 61 8.08 4.65 19.98
N ARG A 62 9.03 3.85 19.48
CA ARG A 62 8.76 2.66 18.65
C ARG A 62 8.12 1.51 19.43
N ARG A 63 8.10 1.62 20.76
CA ARG A 63 7.48 0.67 21.70
C ARG A 63 6.17 1.19 22.27
N GLN A 64 5.73 2.37 21.86
CA GLN A 64 4.53 3.03 22.39
C GLN A 64 3.40 2.99 21.34
N ALA A 65 2.16 3.23 21.80
CA ALA A 65 1.01 3.33 20.92
C ALA A 65 1.27 4.29 19.77
N GLY A 66 0.99 3.87 18.56
CA GLY A 66 1.33 4.59 17.31
C GLY A 66 2.74 4.33 16.77
N GLY A 67 3.58 3.58 17.47
CA GLY A 67 4.90 3.14 17.00
C GLY A 67 4.90 1.76 16.34
N GLY A 68 3.75 1.12 16.22
CA GLY A 68 3.59 -0.20 15.61
C GLY A 68 3.58 -0.18 14.07
N PRO A 69 3.68 -1.36 13.45
CA PRO A 69 3.81 -1.47 12.00
C PRO A 69 2.58 -1.02 11.20
N VAL A 70 1.39 -0.96 11.81
CA VAL A 70 0.19 -0.43 11.14
C VAL A 70 0.43 1.00 10.68
N LEU A 71 0.89 1.88 11.59
CA LEU A 71 1.09 3.29 11.25
C LEU A 71 2.44 3.55 10.58
N ILE A 72 3.47 2.75 10.87
CA ILE A 72 4.83 2.98 10.34
C ILE A 72 5.02 2.37 8.95
N ASN A 73 4.44 1.18 8.71
CA ASN A 73 4.67 0.42 7.47
C ASN A 73 3.41 0.33 6.61
N MET A 74 2.28 -0.18 7.16
CA MET A 74 1.05 -0.41 6.40
C MET A 74 0.46 0.86 5.78
N ILE A 75 0.74 2.03 6.33
CA ILE A 75 0.29 3.30 5.75
C ILE A 75 0.74 3.44 4.29
N HIS A 76 1.92 2.93 3.94
CA HIS A 76 2.42 2.93 2.58
C HIS A 76 1.71 1.92 1.68
N ASP A 77 1.29 0.77 2.24
CA ASP A 77 0.52 -0.23 1.50
C ASP A 77 -0.91 0.27 1.28
N ILE A 78 -1.53 0.87 2.29
CA ILE A 78 -2.85 1.52 2.18
C ILE A 78 -2.81 2.63 1.11
N ASP A 79 -1.77 3.45 1.09
CA ASP A 79 -1.60 4.48 0.08
C ASP A 79 -1.47 3.90 -1.33
N ALA A 80 -0.63 2.89 -1.51
CA ALA A 80 -0.45 2.21 -2.80
C ALA A 80 -1.76 1.56 -3.29
N LEU A 81 -2.49 0.88 -2.40
CA LEU A 81 -3.77 0.26 -2.73
C LEU A 81 -4.85 1.31 -3.05
N ARG A 82 -4.92 2.43 -2.31
CA ARG A 82 -5.81 3.55 -2.65
C ARG A 82 -5.49 4.11 -4.04
N HIS A 83 -4.21 4.24 -4.36
CA HIS A 83 -3.76 4.76 -5.66
C HIS A 83 -4.14 3.86 -6.83
N ILE A 84 -4.10 2.54 -6.66
CA ILE A 84 -4.41 1.56 -7.71
C ILE A 84 -5.90 1.21 -7.74
N CYS A 85 -6.48 0.91 -6.58
CA CYS A 85 -7.81 0.31 -6.45
C CYS A 85 -8.93 1.35 -6.22
N GLY A 86 -8.57 2.61 -5.93
CA GLY A 86 -9.51 3.66 -5.56
C GLY A 86 -9.74 3.80 -4.06
N GLU A 87 -10.71 4.64 -3.69
CA GLU A 87 -10.97 5.00 -2.29
C GLU A 87 -11.46 3.81 -1.46
N ILE A 88 -10.92 3.70 -0.24
CA ILE A 88 -11.34 2.73 0.77
C ILE A 88 -12.54 3.32 1.52
N VAL A 89 -13.65 2.59 1.56
CA VAL A 89 -14.90 3.04 2.20
C VAL A 89 -15.24 2.27 3.47
N SER A 90 -14.59 1.13 3.71
CA SER A 90 -14.75 0.35 4.95
C SER A 90 -13.50 -0.45 5.24
N VAL A 91 -13.15 -0.54 6.52
CA VAL A 91 -12.02 -1.30 7.06
C VAL A 91 -12.52 -2.19 8.20
N TYR A 92 -12.21 -3.48 8.15
CA TYR A 92 -12.31 -4.39 9.30
C TYR A 92 -10.93 -4.95 9.60
N ALA A 93 -10.55 -4.98 10.87
CA ALA A 93 -9.20 -5.40 11.25
C ALA A 93 -9.15 -6.10 12.60
N GLU A 94 -8.21 -7.02 12.69
CA GLU A 94 -7.74 -7.64 13.92
C GLU A 94 -6.26 -7.32 14.08
N THR A 95 -5.85 -7.02 15.31
CA THR A 95 -4.45 -6.83 15.68
C THR A 95 -4.10 -7.69 16.86
N VAL A 96 -2.86 -8.14 16.92
CA VAL A 96 -2.37 -8.88 18.09
C VAL A 96 -1.28 -8.10 18.80
N PRO A 97 -1.23 -8.22 20.15
CA PRO A 97 -0.18 -7.62 20.97
C PRO A 97 1.20 -8.10 20.55
N SER A 98 2.19 -7.25 20.76
CA SER A 98 3.57 -7.54 20.41
C SER A 98 4.09 -8.81 21.13
N ARG A 99 4.62 -9.74 20.34
CA ARG A 99 5.36 -10.89 20.86
C ARG A 99 6.62 -10.49 21.64
N ARG A 100 7.07 -9.26 21.48
CA ARG A 100 8.18 -8.66 22.22
C ARG A 100 7.75 -8.06 23.56
N GLY A 101 6.45 -8.14 23.92
CA GLY A 101 5.90 -7.58 25.16
C GLY A 101 5.76 -6.05 25.15
N HIS A 102 5.77 -5.41 24.00
CA HIS A 102 5.54 -3.97 23.86
C HIS A 102 4.03 -3.66 23.80
N PRO A 103 3.58 -2.50 24.32
CA PRO A 103 2.17 -2.08 24.26
C PRO A 103 1.78 -1.54 22.88
N VAL A 104 2.23 -2.20 21.81
CA VAL A 104 1.90 -1.90 20.41
C VAL A 104 1.62 -3.22 19.69
N GLU A 105 0.89 -3.16 18.62
CA GLU A 105 0.72 -4.31 17.73
C GLU A 105 2.03 -4.63 17.00
N ASP A 106 2.24 -5.90 16.67
CA ASP A 106 3.29 -6.35 15.77
C ASP A 106 2.74 -7.13 14.56
N THR A 107 1.45 -7.42 14.59
CA THR A 107 0.77 -8.19 13.54
C THR A 107 -0.65 -7.67 13.38
N ALA A 108 -1.11 -7.57 12.14
CA ALA A 108 -2.48 -7.21 11.80
C ALA A 108 -2.99 -8.02 10.60
N ALA A 109 -4.29 -8.33 10.61
CA ALA A 109 -5.04 -8.83 9.48
C ALA A 109 -6.18 -7.85 9.18
N VAL A 110 -6.24 -7.37 7.94
CA VAL A 110 -7.15 -6.29 7.54
C VAL A 110 -7.97 -6.70 6.33
N VAL A 111 -9.25 -6.38 6.37
CA VAL A 111 -10.17 -6.47 5.23
C VAL A 111 -10.57 -5.06 4.81
N LEU A 112 -10.47 -4.76 3.53
CA LEU A 112 -10.80 -3.49 2.93
C LEU A 112 -11.97 -3.64 1.97
N ARG A 113 -12.84 -2.63 1.91
CA ARG A 113 -13.82 -2.46 0.83
C ARG A 113 -13.53 -1.16 0.11
N PHE A 114 -13.37 -1.26 -1.19
CA PHE A 114 -13.19 -0.10 -2.07
C PHE A 114 -14.53 0.46 -2.54
N ALA A 115 -14.54 1.73 -2.95
CA ALA A 115 -15.74 2.40 -3.46
C ALA A 115 -16.32 1.71 -4.71
N SER A 116 -15.51 1.03 -5.49
CA SER A 116 -15.93 0.20 -6.62
C SER A 116 -16.70 -1.07 -6.22
N GLY A 117 -16.69 -1.43 -4.93
CA GLY A 117 -17.21 -2.70 -4.41
C GLY A 117 -16.16 -3.82 -4.33
N ALA A 118 -14.99 -3.65 -4.92
CA ALA A 118 -13.89 -4.60 -4.80
C ALA A 118 -13.47 -4.79 -3.33
N LEU A 119 -12.95 -5.98 -3.01
CA LEU A 119 -12.46 -6.33 -1.68
C LEU A 119 -10.93 -6.38 -1.66
N GLY A 120 -10.35 -5.99 -0.54
CA GLY A 120 -8.92 -6.12 -0.29
C GLY A 120 -8.61 -6.83 1.02
N THR A 121 -7.47 -7.49 1.08
CA THR A 121 -6.90 -8.02 2.31
C THR A 121 -5.46 -7.59 2.46
N ILE A 122 -5.05 -7.25 3.70
CA ILE A 122 -3.65 -7.02 4.04
C ILE A 122 -3.28 -7.88 5.24
N THR A 123 -2.21 -8.65 5.11
CA THR A 123 -1.54 -9.28 6.24
C THR A 123 -0.25 -8.53 6.53
N LEU A 124 -0.07 -8.10 7.76
CA LEU A 124 1.08 -7.31 8.22
C LEU A 124 1.73 -7.99 9.42
N SER A 125 3.07 -8.08 9.43
CA SER A 125 3.81 -8.42 10.65
C SER A 125 5.24 -7.87 10.61
N ASP A 126 5.69 -7.28 11.73
CA ASP A 126 7.09 -6.93 11.93
C ASP A 126 7.84 -7.88 12.89
N ALA A 127 7.19 -8.98 13.24
CA ALA A 127 7.71 -9.99 14.17
C ALA A 127 8.20 -11.26 13.47
N ALA A 128 7.86 -11.48 12.21
CA ALA A 128 8.19 -12.69 11.47
C ALA A 128 9.07 -12.41 10.26
N PRO A 129 10.13 -13.20 10.02
CA PRO A 129 10.90 -13.11 8.78
C PRO A 129 10.03 -13.62 7.62
N SER A 130 10.05 -12.87 6.51
CA SER A 130 9.30 -13.23 5.32
C SER A 130 9.89 -12.52 4.09
N PRO A 131 9.83 -13.14 2.90
CA PRO A 131 10.27 -12.50 1.67
C PRO A 131 9.22 -11.57 1.05
N TRP A 132 8.03 -11.47 1.65
CA TRP A 132 6.88 -10.77 1.08
C TRP A 132 6.68 -9.40 1.73
N GLY A 133 7.07 -8.38 1.04
CA GLY A 133 6.91 -6.99 1.41
C GLY A 133 7.40 -6.10 0.29
N TRP A 134 6.99 -4.83 0.31
CA TRP A 134 7.37 -3.88 -0.72
C TRP A 134 8.90 -3.82 -0.89
N GLU A 135 9.63 -3.51 0.18
CA GLU A 135 11.07 -3.26 0.15
C GLU A 135 11.85 -4.49 -0.32
N ALA A 136 11.48 -5.68 0.17
CA ALA A 136 12.11 -6.94 -0.25
C ALA A 136 11.75 -7.31 -1.70
N GLY A 137 10.53 -7.04 -2.12
CA GLY A 137 10.07 -7.36 -3.48
C GLY A 137 10.63 -6.42 -4.53
N THR A 138 10.83 -5.15 -4.19
CA THR A 138 11.20 -4.07 -5.13
C THR A 138 12.68 -3.72 -5.13
N ASP A 139 13.42 -4.10 -4.08
CA ASP A 139 14.82 -3.71 -3.86
C ASP A 139 15.04 -2.19 -3.75
N ASP A 140 14.01 -1.44 -3.28
CA ASP A 140 14.10 0.02 -3.17
C ASP A 140 14.72 0.50 -1.85
N ASN A 141 15.01 -0.41 -0.92
CA ASN A 141 15.65 -0.11 0.36
C ASN A 141 16.89 -0.99 0.57
N PRO A 142 18.10 -0.43 0.43
CA PRO A 142 19.35 -1.20 0.58
C PRO A 142 19.56 -1.77 2.00
N GLY A 143 18.80 -1.32 2.98
CA GLY A 143 18.82 -1.86 4.36
C GLY A 143 18.01 -3.14 4.54
N ILE A 144 17.27 -3.59 3.51
CA ILE A 144 16.43 -4.79 3.54
C ILE A 144 16.86 -5.70 2.38
N ALA A 145 17.12 -6.96 2.67
CA ALA A 145 17.55 -7.91 1.65
C ALA A 145 16.47 -8.10 0.57
N ALA A 146 16.85 -7.95 -0.68
CA ALA A 146 15.98 -8.18 -1.82
C ALA A 146 15.57 -9.64 -1.93
N SER A 147 14.29 -9.89 -2.21
CA SER A 147 13.74 -11.23 -2.45
C SER A 147 13.20 -11.41 -3.86
N GLY A 148 12.83 -10.30 -4.53
CA GLY A 148 12.14 -10.32 -5.81
C GLY A 148 10.75 -10.98 -5.78
N GLN A 149 10.19 -11.22 -4.59
CA GLN A 149 8.88 -11.86 -4.44
C GLN A 149 7.74 -10.85 -4.54
N ASN A 150 6.60 -11.30 -5.06
CA ASN A 150 5.40 -10.48 -5.15
C ASN A 150 4.76 -10.29 -3.79
N CYS A 151 4.36 -9.04 -3.50
CA CYS A 151 3.70 -8.65 -2.26
C CYS A 151 2.23 -8.26 -2.45
N TYR A 152 1.79 -7.94 -3.68
CA TYR A 152 0.39 -7.71 -4.01
C TYR A 152 -0.05 -8.62 -5.15
N ARG A 153 -1.33 -9.04 -5.11
CA ARG A 153 -2.02 -9.77 -6.18
C ARG A 153 -3.36 -9.12 -6.43
N PHE A 154 -3.54 -8.59 -7.63
CA PHE A 154 -4.79 -7.99 -8.10
C PHE A 154 -5.54 -9.00 -8.94
N VAL A 155 -6.80 -9.22 -8.64
CA VAL A 155 -7.66 -10.20 -9.32
C VAL A 155 -8.82 -9.46 -9.96
N GLY A 156 -8.94 -9.58 -11.27
CA GLY A 156 -10.01 -9.01 -12.08
C GLY A 156 -10.83 -10.05 -12.79
N ALA A 157 -11.85 -9.62 -13.51
CA ALA A 157 -12.79 -10.51 -14.19
C ALA A 157 -12.18 -11.28 -15.38
N THR A 158 -11.13 -10.74 -16.00
CA THR A 158 -10.50 -11.32 -17.19
C THR A 158 -9.02 -11.59 -17.05
N GLY A 159 -8.42 -11.22 -15.91
CA GLY A 159 -7.00 -11.44 -15.65
C GLY A 159 -6.62 -11.09 -14.22
N SER A 160 -5.39 -11.41 -13.87
CA SER A 160 -4.80 -11.12 -12.57
C SER A 160 -3.38 -10.60 -12.74
N LEU A 161 -2.95 -9.74 -11.82
CA LEU A 161 -1.62 -9.12 -11.86
C LEU A 161 -0.88 -9.40 -10.54
N ASP A 162 0.33 -9.91 -10.65
CA ASP A 162 1.28 -10.00 -9.55
C ASP A 162 2.18 -8.75 -9.52
N PHE A 163 2.41 -8.19 -8.33
CA PHE A 163 3.26 -7.02 -8.11
C PHE A 163 4.33 -7.32 -7.05
N PRO A 164 5.58 -6.92 -7.21
CA PRO A 164 6.11 -5.94 -8.17
C PRO A 164 6.58 -6.48 -9.52
N ASN A 165 6.54 -7.79 -9.75
CA ASN A 165 7.09 -8.37 -10.99
C ASN A 165 6.26 -8.09 -12.24
N LEU A 166 5.06 -7.50 -12.09
CA LEU A 166 4.15 -7.18 -13.18
C LEU A 166 3.85 -8.37 -14.09
N THR A 167 3.65 -9.54 -13.47
CA THR A 167 3.24 -10.75 -14.20
C THR A 167 1.72 -10.73 -14.36
N LEU A 168 1.27 -10.57 -15.60
CA LEU A 168 -0.15 -10.58 -15.96
C LEU A 168 -0.56 -12.00 -16.34
N TRP A 169 -1.58 -12.53 -15.67
CA TRP A 169 -2.13 -13.86 -15.86
C TRP A 169 -3.49 -13.80 -16.51
N ARG A 170 -3.74 -14.63 -17.52
CA ARG A 170 -5.03 -14.77 -18.19
C ARG A 170 -5.27 -16.22 -18.56
N HIS A 171 -6.52 -16.61 -18.84
CA HIS A 171 -6.80 -17.85 -19.53
C HIS A 171 -6.41 -17.73 -21.00
N GLN A 172 -5.96 -18.85 -21.56
CA GLN A 172 -5.77 -18.99 -23.00
C GLN A 172 -7.15 -19.11 -23.69
N GLY A 173 -7.42 -18.28 -24.70
CA GLY A 173 -8.67 -18.30 -25.44
C GLY A 173 -9.65 -17.19 -25.04
N GLU A 174 -10.87 -17.28 -25.59
CA GLU A 174 -11.90 -16.27 -25.36
C GLU A 174 -12.65 -16.50 -24.04
N ILE A 175 -13.10 -15.40 -23.42
CA ILE A 175 -13.97 -15.43 -22.26
C ILE A 175 -15.43 -15.35 -22.76
N PRO A 176 -16.37 -16.17 -22.18
CA PRO A 176 -16.23 -16.94 -20.96
C PRO A 176 -15.60 -18.32 -21.20
N GLY A 177 -14.40 -18.51 -20.63
CA GLY A 177 -13.75 -19.82 -20.53
C GLY A 177 -14.01 -20.45 -19.16
N GLY A 178 -13.92 -21.75 -19.08
CA GLY A 178 -14.00 -22.46 -17.79
C GLY A 178 -12.63 -22.59 -17.12
N TRP A 179 -12.64 -22.98 -15.87
CA TRP A 179 -11.43 -23.24 -15.05
C TRP A 179 -10.51 -24.34 -15.62
N GLN A 180 -10.98 -25.08 -16.65
CA GLN A 180 -10.18 -26.07 -17.35
C GLN A 180 -9.20 -25.47 -18.37
N LEU A 181 -9.39 -24.22 -18.76
CA LEU A 181 -8.50 -23.56 -19.71
C LEU A 181 -7.14 -23.30 -19.05
N PRO A 182 -6.03 -23.57 -19.77
CA PRO A 182 -4.71 -23.28 -19.25
C PRO A 182 -4.53 -21.79 -19.03
N TYR A 183 -3.71 -21.44 -18.02
CA TYR A 183 -3.25 -20.07 -17.81
C TYR A 183 -2.08 -19.77 -18.73
N VAL A 184 -2.03 -18.55 -19.19
CA VAL A 184 -0.85 -17.92 -19.80
C VAL A 184 -0.42 -16.74 -18.95
N SER A 185 0.88 -16.52 -18.89
CA SER A 185 1.45 -15.36 -18.18
C SER A 185 2.29 -14.51 -19.12
N GLU A 186 2.23 -13.21 -18.91
CA GLU A 186 3.04 -12.24 -19.62
C GLU A 186 3.70 -11.32 -18.59
N GLN A 187 5.02 -11.23 -18.63
CA GLN A 187 5.75 -10.32 -17.78
C GLN A 187 5.88 -8.95 -18.47
N ARG A 188 5.41 -7.90 -17.81
CA ARG A 188 5.54 -6.53 -18.28
C ARG A 188 6.90 -5.98 -17.90
N PRO A 189 7.49 -5.08 -18.72
CA PRO A 189 8.78 -4.50 -18.42
C PRO A 189 8.73 -3.67 -17.14
N LEU A 190 9.72 -3.85 -16.30
CA LEU A 190 9.99 -2.99 -15.15
C LEU A 190 10.85 -1.83 -15.64
N GLY A 191 10.44 -0.60 -15.40
CA GLY A 191 11.27 0.58 -15.65
C GLY A 191 12.43 0.68 -14.67
N GLU A 192 13.32 1.64 -14.90
CA GLU A 192 14.33 2.04 -13.91
C GLU A 192 13.61 2.50 -12.62
N ARG A 193 14.12 2.08 -11.46
CA ARG A 193 13.48 2.32 -10.17
C ARG A 193 14.36 3.21 -9.30
N ASP A 194 13.89 4.41 -9.06
CA ASP A 194 14.46 5.37 -8.10
C ASP A 194 13.35 6.30 -7.62
N SER A 195 12.39 5.71 -6.89
CA SER A 195 11.19 6.39 -6.45
C SER A 195 11.48 7.63 -5.58
N LEU A 196 12.54 7.57 -4.76
CA LEU A 196 12.94 8.69 -3.90
C LEU A 196 13.52 9.85 -4.69
N ALA A 197 14.43 9.58 -5.66
CA ALA A 197 14.96 10.66 -6.51
C ALA A 197 13.87 11.29 -7.37
N TRP A 198 12.93 10.49 -7.89
CA TRP A 198 11.82 11.02 -8.67
C TRP A 198 10.85 11.84 -7.83
N GLN A 199 10.56 11.40 -6.60
CA GLN A 199 9.80 12.20 -5.65
C GLN A 199 10.48 13.53 -5.37
N MET A 200 11.80 13.55 -5.17
CA MET A 200 12.54 14.78 -4.89
C MET A 200 12.55 15.72 -6.11
N ARG A 201 12.76 15.20 -7.32
CA ARG A 201 12.67 15.99 -8.55
C ARG A 201 11.27 16.59 -8.74
N HIS A 202 10.23 15.82 -8.47
CA HIS A 202 8.85 16.30 -8.51
C HIS A 202 8.62 17.39 -7.46
N PHE A 203 9.09 17.19 -6.23
CA PHE A 203 8.98 18.19 -5.17
C PHE A 203 9.63 19.52 -5.58
N CYS A 204 10.81 19.48 -6.19
CA CYS A 204 11.46 20.71 -6.70
C CYS A 204 10.59 21.42 -7.76
N ARG A 205 9.90 20.68 -8.65
CA ARG A 205 8.97 21.27 -9.64
C ARG A 205 7.73 21.87 -8.98
N VAL A 206 7.19 21.18 -7.96
CA VAL A 206 6.07 21.71 -7.16
C VAL A 206 6.45 23.02 -6.47
N VAL A 207 7.63 23.11 -5.85
CA VAL A 207 8.12 24.34 -5.21
C VAL A 207 8.27 25.49 -6.19
N ARG A 208 8.64 25.22 -7.45
CA ARG A 208 8.72 26.22 -8.50
C ARG A 208 7.37 26.59 -9.14
N GLY A 209 6.29 25.93 -8.72
CA GLY A 209 4.96 26.13 -9.30
C GLY A 209 4.76 25.50 -10.69
N GLU A 210 5.68 24.64 -11.13
CA GLU A 210 5.66 23.98 -12.43
C GLU A 210 4.68 22.78 -12.46
N GLU A 211 4.45 22.15 -11.30
CA GLU A 211 3.57 20.98 -11.14
C GLU A 211 2.74 21.08 -9.85
N GLN A 212 1.60 20.37 -9.84
CA GLN A 212 0.82 20.15 -8.62
C GLN A 212 1.37 18.96 -7.84
N PRO A 213 1.26 18.94 -6.49
CA PRO A 213 1.65 17.79 -5.69
C PRO A 213 0.96 16.51 -6.13
N ARG A 214 1.72 15.48 -6.52
CA ARG A 214 1.17 14.15 -6.88
C ARG A 214 0.47 13.50 -5.68
N VAL A 215 0.95 13.76 -4.47
CA VAL A 215 0.32 13.38 -3.22
C VAL A 215 0.07 14.64 -2.42
N SER A 216 -1.11 15.21 -2.56
CA SER A 216 -1.50 16.41 -1.84
C SER A 216 -1.68 16.15 -0.33
N GLY A 217 -1.77 17.22 0.47
CA GLY A 217 -2.10 17.11 1.89
C GLY A 217 -3.42 16.38 2.14
N ARG A 218 -4.46 16.67 1.33
CA ARG A 218 -5.77 15.99 1.44
C ARG A 218 -5.70 14.52 1.09
N ASP A 219 -4.92 14.16 0.08
CA ASP A 219 -4.70 12.77 -0.33
C ASP A 219 -3.98 11.97 0.77
N GLY A 220 -2.91 12.57 1.35
CA GLY A 220 -2.25 11.98 2.52
C GLY A 220 -3.14 11.88 3.75
N LEU A 221 -4.04 12.86 3.96
CA LEU A 221 -5.04 12.80 5.05
C LEU A 221 -6.00 11.62 4.86
N ALA A 222 -6.47 11.37 3.65
CA ALA A 222 -7.34 10.23 3.36
C ALA A 222 -6.61 8.88 3.56
N THR A 223 -5.32 8.79 3.21
CA THR A 223 -4.49 7.62 3.54
C THR A 223 -4.36 7.43 5.06
N LEU A 224 -4.09 8.50 5.79
CA LEU A 224 -3.99 8.45 7.25
C LEU A 224 -5.32 8.02 7.89
N ALA A 225 -6.46 8.55 7.41
CA ALA A 225 -7.78 8.19 7.91
C ALA A 225 -8.07 6.69 7.72
N ALA A 226 -7.78 6.14 6.53
CA ALA A 226 -7.91 4.71 6.27
C ALA A 226 -6.97 3.86 7.14
N THR A 227 -5.75 4.34 7.41
CA THR A 227 -4.80 3.66 8.30
C THR A 227 -5.28 3.69 9.76
N MET A 228 -5.78 4.82 10.24
CA MET A 228 -6.32 4.93 11.59
C MET A 228 -7.58 4.10 11.79
N ALA A 229 -8.39 3.90 10.74
CA ALA A 229 -9.55 3.03 10.77
C ALA A 229 -9.19 1.57 11.09
N VAL A 230 -7.96 1.12 10.82
CA VAL A 230 -7.45 -0.21 11.24
C VAL A 230 -7.44 -0.32 12.76
N HIS A 231 -6.86 0.65 13.47
CA HIS A 231 -6.85 0.66 14.94
C HIS A 231 -8.26 0.81 15.54
N HIS A 232 -9.09 1.67 14.94
CA HIS A 232 -10.46 1.85 15.39
C HIS A 232 -11.28 0.57 15.22
N SER A 233 -11.13 -0.12 14.09
CA SER A 233 -11.80 -1.40 13.85
C SER A 233 -11.33 -2.49 14.82
N ALA A 234 -10.02 -2.64 15.01
CA ALA A 234 -9.48 -3.62 15.96
C ALA A 234 -9.93 -3.37 17.40
N SER A 235 -10.10 -2.11 17.80
CA SER A 235 -10.58 -1.76 19.15
C SER A 235 -12.08 -1.88 19.34
N SER A 236 -12.88 -1.64 18.28
CA SER A 236 -14.35 -1.72 18.33
C SER A 236 -14.89 -3.11 18.03
N GLY A 237 -14.08 -4.00 17.43
CA GLY A 237 -14.48 -5.35 16.99
C GLY A 237 -15.43 -5.35 15.78
N GLY A 238 -15.51 -4.25 15.03
CA GLY A 238 -16.40 -4.12 13.88
C GLY A 238 -15.84 -3.32 12.72
N PRO A 239 -16.52 -3.31 11.55
CA PRO A 239 -16.09 -2.51 10.42
C PRO A 239 -16.24 -1.01 10.71
N VAL A 240 -15.28 -0.23 10.23
CA VAL A 240 -15.21 1.24 10.40
C VAL A 240 -15.07 1.89 9.03
N SER A 241 -15.81 2.97 8.79
CA SER A 241 -15.59 3.86 7.64
C SER A 241 -14.45 4.82 7.98
N PRO A 242 -13.47 5.02 7.08
CA PRO A 242 -12.46 6.04 7.27
C PRO A 242 -13.10 7.44 7.37
N ASP A 243 -12.82 8.16 8.44
CA ASP A 243 -13.26 9.55 8.59
C ASP A 243 -12.52 10.45 7.59
N LYS A 244 -13.26 11.14 6.75
CA LYS A 244 -12.74 12.09 5.75
C LYS A 244 -12.38 13.45 6.35
#